data_36a2b74b4aa196f725dff23722a3aca1
#
_entry.id   36a2b74b4aa196f725dff23722a3aca1
#
_cell.length_a   1.000
_cell.length_b   1.000
_cell.length_c   1.000
_cell.angle_alpha   90.00
_cell.angle_beta   90.00
_cell.angle_gamma   90.00
#
_symmetry.space_group_name_H-M   'P 1'
#
loop_
_entity.id
_entity.type
_entity.pdbx_description
1 polymer ?
#
loop_
_entity_poly.entity_id
_entity_poly.type
_entity_poly.pdbx_seq_one_letter_code
_entity_poly.pdbx_strand_id
1 'polypeptide(L)'
;MKTRAAVAFEAGKPLEIVEVDLEGPKAGEVLVEIKATGICHTDEFTLSGADPEGLFPAILGHEGAGVVLEVGAGVTSLKPGDHVIPLYTPECRECDYCLHPKTNLCQAIRTTQGQGLMPDGTSRFSLDGKPIFHYMGTSTFSNHTVVPEIALAKINPDAPFDKVCYIGCGVTTGIGAVINTAQAEAGCNAVVFGLGGIGLNVIQGLRLIGANKIVGVDLNNDKKQWGEKFGMTHFVNPSEVDGDLVDRKSVV
;
A
#
# COMPACT_ATOMS: atom_id res chain seq x y z
N MET A 1 -12.28 -10.66 20.07
CA MET A 1 -12.79 -11.72 19.16
C MET A 1 -11.65 -12.59 18.66
N LYS A 2 -11.94 -13.75 18.08
CA LYS A 2 -10.93 -14.51 17.33
C LYS A 2 -10.98 -14.13 15.85
N THR A 3 -9.79 -14.07 15.20
CA THR A 3 -9.68 -13.83 13.76
C THR A 3 -8.56 -14.66 13.17
N ARG A 4 -8.70 -15.07 11.90
CA ARG A 4 -7.63 -15.78 11.18
C ARG A 4 -6.69 -14.76 10.56
N ALA A 5 -5.39 -15.00 10.72
CA ALA A 5 -4.36 -14.15 10.15
C ALA A 5 -3.19 -14.99 9.60
N ALA A 6 -2.49 -14.44 8.62
CA ALA A 6 -1.20 -14.94 8.17
C ALA A 6 -0.11 -14.22 8.97
N VAL A 7 0.50 -14.92 9.92
CA VAL A 7 1.50 -14.38 10.84
C VAL A 7 2.90 -14.70 10.34
N ALA A 8 3.74 -13.69 10.28
CA ALA A 8 5.18 -13.81 10.13
C ALA A 8 5.79 -13.98 11.53
N PHE A 9 6.17 -15.19 11.91
CA PHE A 9 6.76 -15.45 13.24
C PHE A 9 8.24 -15.09 13.31
N GLU A 10 8.96 -15.27 12.20
CA GLU A 10 10.40 -15.08 12.12
C GLU A 10 10.79 -14.67 10.69
N ALA A 11 11.83 -13.86 10.56
CA ALA A 11 12.38 -13.47 9.27
C ALA A 11 12.82 -14.68 8.42
N GLY A 12 12.54 -14.66 7.14
CA GLY A 12 12.91 -15.72 6.18
C GLY A 12 12.11 -17.02 6.33
N LYS A 13 11.08 -17.06 7.17
CA LYS A 13 10.18 -18.21 7.31
C LYS A 13 8.86 -17.97 6.59
N PRO A 14 8.20 -19.03 6.09
CA PRO A 14 6.86 -18.91 5.52
C PRO A 14 5.87 -18.31 6.53
N LEU A 15 4.86 -17.58 6.01
CA LEU A 15 3.72 -17.15 6.80
C LEU A 15 2.91 -18.36 7.29
N GLU A 16 2.44 -18.30 8.52
CA GLU A 16 1.58 -19.32 9.10
C GLU A 16 0.16 -18.79 9.28
N ILE A 17 -0.83 -19.57 8.83
CA ILE A 17 -2.24 -19.22 9.03
C ILE A 17 -2.69 -19.73 10.40
N VAL A 18 -2.90 -18.79 11.31
CA VAL A 18 -3.31 -19.09 12.68
C VAL A 18 -4.54 -18.28 13.09
N GLU A 19 -5.24 -18.76 14.10
CA GLU A 19 -6.29 -18.01 14.78
C GLU A 19 -5.68 -17.22 15.93
N VAL A 20 -5.83 -15.90 15.88
CA VAL A 20 -5.29 -14.97 16.87
C VAL A 20 -6.42 -14.27 17.61
N ASP A 21 -6.11 -13.73 18.80
CA ASP A 21 -7.00 -12.83 19.51
C ASP A 21 -6.88 -11.43 18.96
N LEU A 22 -8.02 -10.79 18.69
CA LEU A 22 -8.13 -9.40 18.28
C LEU A 22 -9.00 -8.65 19.29
N GLU A 23 -8.45 -7.62 19.93
CA GLU A 23 -9.20 -6.69 20.76
C GLU A 23 -10.18 -5.86 19.94
N GLY A 24 -11.27 -5.39 20.55
CA GLY A 24 -12.18 -4.43 19.94
C GLY A 24 -11.53 -3.06 19.77
N PRO A 25 -12.17 -2.17 18.96
CA PRO A 25 -11.65 -0.83 18.73
C PRO A 25 -11.78 0.03 19.99
N LYS A 26 -10.69 0.68 20.38
CA LYS A 26 -10.68 1.70 21.44
C LYS A 26 -11.13 3.06 20.90
N ALA A 27 -11.07 4.09 21.73
CA ALA A 27 -11.43 5.46 21.31
C ALA A 27 -10.60 5.91 20.09
N GLY A 28 -11.27 6.40 19.06
CA GLY A 28 -10.66 6.83 17.79
C GLY A 28 -10.24 5.70 16.85
N GLU A 29 -10.62 4.45 17.15
CA GLU A 29 -10.28 3.28 16.35
C GLU A 29 -11.51 2.65 15.68
N VAL A 30 -11.26 1.85 14.67
CA VAL A 30 -12.29 1.22 13.84
C VAL A 30 -11.92 -0.23 13.60
N LEU A 31 -12.85 -1.15 13.85
CA LEU A 31 -12.74 -2.56 13.48
C LEU A 31 -13.20 -2.73 12.03
N VAL A 32 -12.34 -3.29 11.20
CA VAL A 32 -12.57 -3.50 9.77
C VAL A 32 -12.51 -4.99 9.44
N GLU A 33 -13.50 -5.50 8.73
CA GLU A 33 -13.43 -6.80 8.05
C GLU A 33 -12.75 -6.61 6.70
N ILE A 34 -11.59 -7.23 6.50
CA ILE A 34 -10.85 -7.19 5.25
C ILE A 34 -11.50 -8.12 4.23
N LYS A 35 -11.91 -7.58 3.10
CA LYS A 35 -12.53 -8.30 1.99
C LYS A 35 -11.55 -8.67 0.89
N ALA A 36 -10.52 -7.86 0.71
CA ALA A 36 -9.42 -8.11 -0.22
C ALA A 36 -8.14 -7.44 0.28
N THR A 37 -7.01 -8.03 -0.03
CA THR A 37 -5.69 -7.44 0.20
C THR A 37 -4.76 -7.78 -0.95
N GLY A 38 -3.93 -6.81 -1.36
CA GLY A 38 -2.82 -7.02 -2.27
C GLY A 38 -1.61 -7.61 -1.55
N ILE A 39 -0.69 -8.17 -2.33
CA ILE A 39 0.63 -8.60 -1.87
C ILE A 39 1.64 -7.68 -2.53
N CYS A 40 2.34 -6.90 -1.73
CA CYS A 40 3.36 -5.97 -2.19
C CYS A 40 4.77 -6.55 -2.00
N HIS A 41 5.71 -6.10 -2.84
CA HIS A 41 7.12 -6.47 -2.65
C HIS A 41 7.69 -5.96 -1.31
N THR A 42 7.07 -4.94 -0.74
CA THR A 42 7.42 -4.43 0.60
C THR A 42 7.12 -5.46 1.70
N ASP A 43 6.04 -6.23 1.57
CA ASP A 43 5.74 -7.33 2.50
C ASP A 43 6.81 -8.43 2.40
N GLU A 44 7.24 -8.78 1.18
CA GLU A 44 8.30 -9.76 0.93
C GLU A 44 9.66 -9.26 1.46
N PHE A 45 9.98 -7.97 1.26
CA PHE A 45 11.22 -7.37 1.76
C PHE A 45 11.32 -7.48 3.29
N THR A 46 10.22 -7.19 4.00
CA THR A 46 10.17 -7.36 5.45
C THR A 46 10.23 -8.84 5.84
N LEU A 47 9.42 -9.71 5.19
CA LEU A 47 9.39 -11.15 5.49
C LEU A 47 10.76 -11.82 5.27
N SER A 48 11.51 -11.40 4.25
CA SER A 48 12.86 -11.94 3.97
C SER A 48 13.89 -11.60 5.05
N GLY A 49 13.60 -10.62 5.92
CA GLY A 49 14.54 -10.10 6.92
C GLY A 49 15.51 -9.06 6.38
N ALA A 50 15.35 -8.62 5.12
CA ALA A 50 16.18 -7.56 4.54
C ALA A 50 15.80 -6.16 5.06
N ASP A 51 14.59 -6.01 5.60
CA ASP A 51 14.10 -4.78 6.20
C ASP A 51 14.69 -4.61 7.62
N PRO A 52 15.53 -3.59 7.86
CA PRO A 52 16.12 -3.37 9.17
C PRO A 52 15.09 -2.91 10.23
N GLU A 53 13.92 -2.43 9.81
CA GLU A 53 12.82 -2.02 10.68
C GLU A 53 11.79 -3.17 10.88
N GLY A 54 12.01 -4.33 10.28
CA GLY A 54 11.12 -5.48 10.39
C GLY A 54 10.98 -6.01 11.80
N LEU A 55 9.75 -6.18 12.28
CA LEU A 55 9.41 -6.70 13.61
C LEU A 55 8.72 -8.05 13.49
N PHE A 56 9.03 -8.97 14.41
CA PHE A 56 8.42 -10.30 14.47
C PHE A 56 8.10 -10.70 15.93
N PRO A 57 6.99 -11.43 16.18
CA PRO A 57 5.97 -11.85 15.21
C PRO A 57 5.09 -10.68 14.77
N ALA A 58 4.69 -10.64 13.51
CA ALA A 58 3.84 -9.58 12.95
C ALA A 58 2.78 -10.13 11.99
N ILE A 59 1.69 -9.41 11.84
CA ILE A 59 0.72 -9.62 10.77
C ILE A 59 1.02 -8.57 9.70
N LEU A 60 1.54 -9.03 8.55
CA LEU A 60 1.90 -8.18 7.43
C LEU A 60 0.67 -7.70 6.64
N GLY A 61 0.89 -7.12 5.46
CA GLY A 61 -0.15 -6.62 4.58
C GLY A 61 -0.52 -5.15 4.85
N HIS A 62 -0.55 -4.36 3.77
CA HIS A 62 -0.85 -2.93 3.83
C HIS A 62 -1.68 -2.43 2.63
N GLU A 63 -2.06 -3.33 1.73
CA GLU A 63 -2.89 -3.04 0.55
C GLU A 63 -4.29 -3.64 0.76
N GLY A 64 -5.06 -3.09 1.71
CA GLY A 64 -6.36 -3.63 2.07
C GLY A 64 -7.55 -2.87 1.52
N ALA A 65 -8.69 -3.54 1.48
CA ALA A 65 -10.01 -2.94 1.36
C ALA A 65 -11.02 -3.77 2.14
N GLY A 66 -11.95 -3.12 2.81
CA GLY A 66 -12.86 -3.82 3.69
C GLY A 66 -14.09 -3.02 4.11
N VAL A 67 -14.83 -3.59 5.06
CA VAL A 67 -16.07 -3.02 5.59
C VAL A 67 -15.90 -2.74 7.07
N VAL A 68 -16.32 -1.57 7.51
CA VAL A 68 -16.37 -1.19 8.93
C VAL A 68 -17.40 -2.06 9.65
N LEU A 69 -16.99 -2.76 10.70
CA LEU A 69 -17.89 -3.55 11.55
C LEU A 69 -18.28 -2.80 12.82
N GLU A 70 -17.31 -2.14 13.47
CA GLU A 70 -17.51 -1.45 14.74
C GLU A 70 -16.62 -0.20 14.80
N VAL A 71 -17.06 0.81 15.51
CA VAL A 71 -16.31 2.05 15.72
C VAL A 71 -16.17 2.33 17.21
N GLY A 72 -14.98 2.75 17.61
CA GLY A 72 -14.70 3.18 18.98
C GLY A 72 -15.28 4.56 19.32
N ALA A 73 -15.23 4.90 20.60
CA ALA A 73 -15.71 6.20 21.06
C ALA A 73 -14.95 7.35 20.34
N GLY A 74 -15.66 8.42 19.97
CA GLY A 74 -15.08 9.59 19.31
C GLY A 74 -14.91 9.48 17.80
N VAL A 75 -15.11 8.31 17.19
CA VAL A 75 -15.14 8.16 15.73
C VAL A 75 -16.38 8.87 15.17
N THR A 76 -16.20 9.75 14.19
CA THR A 76 -17.26 10.59 13.64
C THR A 76 -17.39 10.54 12.12
N SER A 77 -16.34 10.18 11.40
CA SER A 77 -16.32 10.15 9.92
C SER A 77 -16.76 8.82 9.33
N LEU A 78 -16.79 7.75 10.15
CA LEU A 78 -17.08 6.38 9.74
C LEU A 78 -18.17 5.75 10.61
N LYS A 79 -18.89 4.79 10.04
CA LYS A 79 -19.92 4.00 10.74
C LYS A 79 -19.92 2.56 10.23
N PRO A 80 -20.47 1.59 10.98
CA PRO A 80 -20.67 0.22 10.51
C PRO A 80 -21.36 0.17 9.14
N GLY A 81 -20.83 -0.66 8.25
CA GLY A 81 -21.26 -0.82 6.87
C GLY A 81 -20.53 0.10 5.87
N ASP A 82 -19.75 1.08 6.29
CA ASP A 82 -18.95 1.88 5.38
C ASP A 82 -17.82 1.04 4.76
N HIS A 83 -17.59 1.21 3.45
CA HIS A 83 -16.48 0.61 2.74
C HIS A 83 -15.25 1.50 2.86
N VAL A 84 -14.09 0.91 3.16
CA VAL A 84 -12.87 1.65 3.48
C VAL A 84 -11.62 1.02 2.87
N ILE A 85 -10.61 1.87 2.68
CA ILE A 85 -9.23 1.50 2.35
C ILE A 85 -8.34 2.00 3.48
N PRO A 86 -7.52 1.15 4.12
CA PRO A 86 -6.53 1.59 5.09
C PRO A 86 -5.34 2.27 4.41
N LEU A 87 -4.76 3.24 5.10
CA LEU A 87 -3.58 3.99 4.70
C LEU A 87 -2.45 3.73 5.70
N TYR A 88 -1.32 3.29 5.22
CA TYR A 88 -0.14 3.02 6.04
C TYR A 88 0.69 4.30 6.36
N THR A 89 0.35 5.43 5.76
CA THR A 89 0.97 6.74 6.05
C THR A 89 -0.11 7.76 6.43
N PRO A 90 -0.84 7.56 7.55
CA PRO A 90 -1.87 8.51 7.97
C PRO A 90 -1.26 9.81 8.47
N GLU A 91 -2.09 10.85 8.54
CA GLU A 91 -1.75 12.18 9.03
C GLU A 91 -2.33 12.41 10.42
N CYS A 92 -1.58 13.00 11.37
CA CYS A 92 -2.14 13.43 12.66
C CYS A 92 -2.95 14.72 12.55
N ARG A 93 -2.81 15.50 11.47
CA ARG A 93 -3.44 16.80 11.20
C ARG A 93 -3.03 17.93 12.16
N GLU A 94 -2.02 17.70 12.99
CA GLU A 94 -1.60 18.66 14.03
C GLU A 94 -0.11 19.04 13.94
N CYS A 95 0.77 18.13 13.48
CA CYS A 95 2.19 18.41 13.39
C CYS A 95 2.52 19.32 12.19
N ASP A 96 3.68 19.96 12.22
CA ASP A 96 4.13 20.89 11.18
C ASP A 96 4.06 20.29 9.77
N TYR A 97 4.38 19.02 9.62
CA TYR A 97 4.30 18.34 8.33
C TYR A 97 2.87 18.14 7.86
N CYS A 98 1.94 17.81 8.75
CA CYS A 98 0.53 17.66 8.41
C CYS A 98 -0.17 18.97 8.09
N LEU A 99 0.30 20.09 8.65
CA LEU A 99 -0.20 21.43 8.36
C LEU A 99 0.44 22.05 7.11
N HIS A 100 1.47 21.43 6.56
CA HIS A 100 2.13 21.85 5.33
C HIS A 100 1.47 21.20 4.10
N PRO A 101 1.45 21.83 2.91
CA PRO A 101 0.88 21.24 1.70
C PRO A 101 1.50 19.90 1.25
N LYS A 102 2.67 19.54 1.77
CA LYS A 102 3.35 18.25 1.51
C LYS A 102 3.30 17.38 2.76
N THR A 103 2.17 16.76 3.01
CA THR A 103 1.78 16.15 4.29
C THR A 103 2.21 14.70 4.52
N ASN A 104 2.94 14.09 3.60
CA ASN A 104 3.33 12.67 3.64
C ASN A 104 4.43 12.32 4.67
N LEU A 105 4.85 13.27 5.52
CA LEU A 105 5.93 13.11 6.49
C LEU A 105 5.46 13.28 7.94
N CYS A 106 4.24 12.87 8.27
CA CYS A 106 3.72 12.93 9.63
C CYS A 106 4.67 12.23 10.61
N GLN A 107 5.12 12.96 11.63
CA GLN A 107 6.05 12.43 12.63
C GLN A 107 5.34 11.77 13.82
N ALA A 108 4.14 12.22 14.18
CA ALA A 108 3.45 11.75 15.38
C ALA A 108 3.06 10.27 15.28
N ILE A 109 2.53 9.84 14.15
CA ILE A 109 2.06 8.45 13.96
C ILE A 109 3.24 7.49 13.78
N ARG A 110 4.31 7.95 13.15
CA ARG A 110 5.46 7.10 12.86
C ARG A 110 6.18 6.60 14.12
N THR A 111 6.06 7.31 15.22
CA THR A 111 6.68 6.95 16.50
C THR A 111 6.17 5.61 17.05
N THR A 112 4.87 5.34 16.98
CA THR A 112 4.28 4.08 17.44
C THR A 112 4.16 3.05 16.32
N GLN A 113 3.81 3.47 15.12
CA GLN A 113 3.70 2.61 13.94
C GLN A 113 5.02 1.91 13.60
N GLY A 114 6.18 2.60 13.69
CA GLY A 114 7.50 2.00 13.50
C GLY A 114 7.88 0.97 14.58
N GLN A 115 7.16 0.96 15.70
CA GLN A 115 7.28 -0.06 16.75
C GLN A 115 6.25 -1.18 16.63
N GLY A 116 5.47 -1.21 15.55
CA GLY A 116 4.40 -2.21 15.35
C GLY A 116 3.22 -2.07 16.31
N LEU A 117 2.98 -0.85 16.81
CA LEU A 117 1.99 -0.58 17.84
C LEU A 117 0.96 0.44 17.36
N MET A 118 -0.21 0.42 17.99
CA MET A 118 -1.25 1.43 17.85
C MET A 118 -0.82 2.75 18.54
N PRO A 119 -1.50 3.87 18.30
CA PRO A 119 -1.14 5.17 18.88
C PRO A 119 -1.04 5.20 20.42
N ASP A 120 -1.73 4.28 21.11
CA ASP A 120 -1.67 4.14 22.57
C ASP A 120 -0.48 3.29 23.07
N GLY A 121 0.42 2.88 22.17
CA GLY A 121 1.60 2.09 22.50
C GLY A 121 1.32 0.60 22.77
N THR A 122 0.12 0.08 22.40
CA THR A 122 -0.23 -1.34 22.57
C THR A 122 -0.61 -1.97 21.23
N SER A 123 -0.55 -3.31 21.15
CA SER A 123 -1.11 -4.06 20.01
C SER A 123 -2.55 -4.46 20.29
N ARG A 124 -3.34 -4.60 19.21
CA ARG A 124 -4.69 -5.22 19.27
C ARG A 124 -4.66 -6.71 18.99
N PHE A 125 -3.55 -7.22 18.47
CA PHE A 125 -3.38 -8.65 18.18
C PHE A 125 -2.57 -9.34 19.28
N SER A 126 -2.99 -10.56 19.64
CA SER A 126 -2.21 -11.43 20.50
C SER A 126 -2.43 -12.91 20.17
N LEU A 127 -1.46 -13.74 20.52
CA LEU A 127 -1.54 -15.19 20.47
C LEU A 127 -1.02 -15.76 21.81
N ASP A 128 -1.85 -16.57 22.46
CA ASP A 128 -1.54 -17.14 23.79
C ASP A 128 -1.11 -16.07 24.82
N GLY A 129 -1.76 -14.91 24.77
CA GLY A 129 -1.49 -13.78 25.67
C GLY A 129 -0.21 -12.99 25.35
N LYS A 130 0.51 -13.33 24.26
CA LYS A 130 1.68 -12.57 23.78
C LYS A 130 1.26 -11.65 22.64
N PRO A 131 1.72 -10.38 22.62
CA PRO A 131 1.38 -9.44 21.56
C PRO A 131 1.99 -9.89 20.23
N ILE A 132 1.25 -9.64 19.14
CA ILE A 132 1.72 -9.72 17.76
C ILE A 132 1.76 -8.30 17.22
N PHE A 133 2.84 -7.90 16.56
CA PHE A 133 3.01 -6.55 16.05
C PHE A 133 2.07 -6.25 14.87
N HIS A 134 1.57 -5.01 14.84
CA HIS A 134 0.96 -4.47 13.65
C HIS A 134 2.02 -4.17 12.60
N TYR A 135 1.71 -4.40 11.34
CA TYR A 135 2.55 -3.99 10.22
C TYR A 135 1.98 -2.72 9.59
N MET A 136 2.79 -1.67 9.58
CA MET A 136 2.43 -0.36 9.01
C MET A 136 1.08 0.19 9.53
N GLY A 137 0.68 -0.19 10.75
CA GLY A 137 -0.58 0.21 11.37
C GLY A 137 -1.84 -0.33 10.70
N THR A 138 -1.73 -1.29 9.77
CA THR A 138 -2.85 -1.79 8.94
C THR A 138 -3.08 -3.28 9.05
N SER A 139 -2.03 -4.12 8.97
CA SER A 139 -2.08 -5.59 9.14
C SER A 139 -3.19 -6.28 8.34
N THR A 140 -3.21 -6.05 7.03
CA THR A 140 -4.31 -6.53 6.18
C THR A 140 -4.25 -8.02 5.82
N PHE A 141 -3.18 -8.75 6.19
CA PHE A 141 -3.13 -10.21 6.05
C PHE A 141 -3.89 -10.92 7.19
N SER A 142 -4.99 -10.32 7.61
CA SER A 142 -5.93 -10.85 8.58
C SER A 142 -7.36 -10.67 8.07
N ASN A 143 -8.29 -11.56 8.48
CA ASN A 143 -9.70 -11.37 8.14
C ASN A 143 -10.28 -10.10 8.79
N HIS A 144 -9.76 -9.69 9.95
CA HIS A 144 -10.17 -8.49 10.65
C HIS A 144 -8.94 -7.75 11.19
N THR A 145 -9.01 -6.44 11.18
CA THR A 145 -7.98 -5.57 11.77
C THR A 145 -8.62 -4.38 12.47
N VAL A 146 -7.91 -3.81 13.43
CA VAL A 146 -8.29 -2.54 14.07
C VAL A 146 -7.31 -1.47 13.58
N VAL A 147 -7.85 -0.37 13.09
CA VAL A 147 -7.09 0.73 12.47
C VAL A 147 -7.57 2.06 13.06
N PRO A 148 -6.70 3.04 13.31
CA PRO A 148 -7.13 4.39 13.69
C PRO A 148 -8.05 5.00 12.62
N GLU A 149 -9.12 5.71 13.02
CA GLU A 149 -10.05 6.38 12.09
C GLU A 149 -9.32 7.20 11.03
N ILE A 150 -8.28 7.92 11.44
CA ILE A 150 -7.50 8.80 10.57
C ILE A 150 -6.73 8.05 9.47
N ALA A 151 -6.50 6.76 9.67
CA ALA A 151 -5.82 5.88 8.71
C ALA A 151 -6.80 5.16 7.77
N LEU A 152 -8.07 5.55 7.73
CA LEU A 152 -9.10 4.95 6.88
C LEU A 152 -9.70 5.98 5.93
N ALA A 153 -9.69 5.66 4.65
CA ALA A 153 -10.40 6.42 3.62
C ALA A 153 -11.72 5.71 3.26
N LYS A 154 -12.85 6.42 3.43
CA LYS A 154 -14.15 5.93 2.97
C LYS A 154 -14.21 5.95 1.45
N ILE A 155 -14.72 4.87 0.86
CA ILE A 155 -14.83 4.70 -0.58
C ILE A 155 -16.29 4.48 -1.02
N ASN A 156 -16.53 4.53 -2.33
CA ASN A 156 -17.82 4.19 -2.91
C ASN A 156 -18.18 2.74 -2.57
N PRO A 157 -19.39 2.45 -2.02
CA PRO A 157 -19.83 1.10 -1.66
C PRO A 157 -19.93 0.16 -2.87
N ASP A 158 -20.06 0.68 -4.09
CA ASP A 158 -20.11 -0.13 -5.32
C ASP A 158 -18.71 -0.50 -5.85
N ALA A 159 -17.63 0.01 -5.25
CA ALA A 159 -16.28 -0.26 -5.69
C ALA A 159 -15.88 -1.71 -5.35
N PRO A 160 -15.37 -2.50 -6.33
CA PRO A 160 -14.98 -3.88 -6.10
C PRO A 160 -13.72 -3.96 -5.24
N PHE A 161 -13.78 -4.62 -4.10
CA PHE A 161 -12.70 -4.70 -3.12
C PHE A 161 -11.39 -5.24 -3.71
N ASP A 162 -11.46 -6.24 -4.58
CA ASP A 162 -10.31 -6.87 -5.26
C ASP A 162 -9.59 -5.94 -6.25
N LYS A 163 -10.17 -4.79 -6.57
CA LYS A 163 -9.57 -3.76 -7.42
C LYS A 163 -9.06 -2.57 -6.61
N VAL A 164 -9.85 -2.15 -5.62
CA VAL A 164 -9.54 -0.91 -4.89
C VAL A 164 -8.54 -1.11 -3.76
N CYS A 165 -8.28 -2.35 -3.31
CA CYS A 165 -7.30 -2.63 -2.26
C CYS A 165 -5.88 -2.12 -2.61
N TYR A 166 -5.51 -2.09 -3.90
CA TYR A 166 -4.20 -1.57 -4.35
C TYR A 166 -4.06 -0.05 -4.29
N ILE A 167 -5.17 0.69 -4.11
CA ILE A 167 -5.14 2.17 -4.11
C ILE A 167 -4.30 2.70 -2.96
N GLY A 168 -4.32 2.04 -1.80
CA GLY A 168 -3.57 2.46 -0.61
C GLY A 168 -2.04 2.43 -0.78
N CYS A 169 -1.49 1.74 -1.78
CA CYS A 169 -0.05 1.61 -2.00
C CYS A 169 0.32 1.74 -3.49
N GLY A 170 0.25 0.66 -4.25
CA GLY A 170 0.84 0.57 -5.59
C GLY A 170 0.28 1.60 -6.57
N VAL A 171 -1.02 1.87 -6.52
CA VAL A 171 -1.67 2.84 -7.42
C VAL A 171 -1.23 4.27 -7.09
N THR A 172 -1.38 4.68 -5.83
CA THR A 172 -0.99 6.03 -5.39
C THR A 172 0.50 6.28 -5.53
N THR A 173 1.35 5.27 -5.29
CA THR A 173 2.79 5.36 -5.49
C THR A 173 3.15 5.64 -6.94
N GLY A 174 2.61 4.85 -7.89
CA GLY A 174 2.93 5.02 -9.30
C GLY A 174 2.41 6.34 -9.88
N ILE A 175 1.15 6.69 -9.63
CA ILE A 175 0.56 7.95 -10.11
C ILE A 175 1.21 9.15 -9.42
N GLY A 176 1.46 9.08 -8.12
CA GLY A 176 2.11 10.13 -7.34
C GLY A 176 3.54 10.39 -7.78
N ALA A 177 4.28 9.36 -8.20
CA ALA A 177 5.62 9.52 -8.78
C ALA A 177 5.61 10.44 -10.00
N VAL A 178 4.59 10.35 -10.86
CA VAL A 178 4.44 11.20 -12.04
C VAL A 178 4.01 12.62 -11.67
N ILE A 179 2.92 12.74 -10.91
CA ILE A 179 2.25 14.04 -10.69
C ILE A 179 2.98 14.85 -9.62
N ASN A 180 3.36 14.21 -8.51
CA ASN A 180 3.88 14.92 -7.34
C ASN A 180 5.42 14.96 -7.30
N THR A 181 6.09 13.85 -7.64
CA THR A 181 7.55 13.75 -7.52
C THR A 181 8.25 14.26 -8.77
N ALA A 182 7.95 13.69 -9.94
CA ALA A 182 8.53 14.10 -11.20
C ALA A 182 7.92 15.40 -11.73
N GLN A 183 6.70 15.76 -11.32
CA GLN A 183 5.95 16.90 -11.82
C GLN A 183 5.93 16.96 -13.34
N ALA A 184 5.69 15.79 -13.95
CA ALA A 184 5.73 15.64 -15.40
C ALA A 184 4.62 16.46 -16.06
N GLU A 185 4.98 17.15 -17.13
CA GLU A 185 4.07 18.06 -17.84
C GLU A 185 3.34 17.36 -18.99
N ALA A 186 2.17 17.87 -19.35
CA ALA A 186 1.43 17.40 -20.52
C ALA A 186 2.29 17.54 -21.80
N GLY A 187 2.22 16.51 -22.67
CA GLY A 187 3.03 16.47 -23.90
C GLY A 187 4.47 16.01 -23.71
N CYS A 188 4.93 15.69 -22.48
CA CYS A 188 6.27 15.16 -22.26
C CYS A 188 6.46 13.78 -22.90
N ASN A 189 7.72 13.41 -23.13
CA ASN A 189 8.12 12.05 -23.45
C ASN A 189 8.73 11.43 -22.20
N ALA A 190 8.31 10.22 -21.84
CA ALA A 190 8.74 9.55 -20.62
C ALA A 190 9.18 8.11 -20.89
N VAL A 191 10.16 7.65 -20.12
CA VAL A 191 10.62 6.27 -20.10
C VAL A 191 10.36 5.68 -18.72
N VAL A 192 9.74 4.50 -18.69
CA VAL A 192 9.39 3.77 -17.47
C VAL A 192 10.17 2.46 -17.45
N PHE A 193 11.10 2.32 -16.53
CA PHE A 193 11.87 1.09 -16.33
C PHE A 193 11.17 0.17 -15.34
N GLY A 194 10.83 -1.03 -15.80
CA GLY A 194 10.09 -2.04 -15.04
C GLY A 194 8.58 -1.89 -15.14
N LEU A 195 7.91 -2.87 -15.73
CA LEU A 195 6.46 -2.92 -15.92
C LEU A 195 5.79 -3.84 -14.87
N GLY A 196 6.19 -3.67 -13.61
CA GLY A 196 5.50 -4.25 -12.46
C GLY A 196 4.31 -3.38 -12.01
N GLY A 197 3.74 -3.68 -10.84
CA GLY A 197 2.60 -2.94 -10.30
C GLY A 197 2.79 -1.43 -10.25
N ILE A 198 3.96 -0.96 -9.78
CA ILE A 198 4.29 0.47 -9.73
C ILE A 198 4.46 1.04 -11.14
N GLY A 199 5.27 0.40 -12.01
CA GLY A 199 5.53 0.89 -13.38
C GLY A 199 4.26 1.00 -14.22
N LEU A 200 3.33 0.06 -14.11
CA LEU A 200 2.03 0.13 -14.79
C LEU A 200 1.20 1.32 -14.30
N ASN A 201 1.26 1.65 -13.01
CA ASN A 201 0.59 2.83 -12.45
C ASN A 201 1.31 4.14 -12.81
N VAL A 202 2.65 4.13 -12.99
CA VAL A 202 3.39 5.26 -13.59
C VAL A 202 2.90 5.51 -15.01
N ILE A 203 2.71 4.46 -15.84
CA ILE A 203 2.15 4.58 -17.19
C ILE A 203 0.75 5.19 -17.15
N GLN A 204 -0.11 4.77 -16.22
CA GLN A 204 -1.43 5.37 -16.04
C GLN A 204 -1.34 6.86 -15.66
N GLY A 205 -0.43 7.21 -14.75
CA GLY A 205 -0.17 8.60 -14.36
C GLY A 205 0.26 9.46 -15.56
N LEU A 206 1.19 8.96 -16.37
CA LEU A 206 1.66 9.61 -17.59
C LEU A 206 0.54 9.80 -18.64
N ARG A 207 -0.29 8.78 -18.82
CA ARG A 207 -1.49 8.88 -19.66
C ARG A 207 -2.47 9.93 -19.14
N LEU A 208 -2.69 9.96 -17.82
CA LEU A 208 -3.61 10.89 -17.16
C LEU A 208 -3.22 12.35 -17.40
N ILE A 209 -1.93 12.67 -17.37
CA ILE A 209 -1.42 14.03 -17.64
C ILE A 209 -1.30 14.35 -19.12
N GLY A 210 -1.56 13.40 -20.03
CA GLY A 210 -1.46 13.61 -21.46
C GLY A 210 -0.03 13.61 -22.00
N ALA A 211 0.84 12.71 -21.50
CA ALA A 211 2.18 12.52 -22.08
C ALA A 211 2.09 12.12 -23.56
N ASN A 212 3.05 12.58 -24.37
CA ASN A 212 3.09 12.34 -25.81
C ASN A 212 3.59 10.91 -26.12
N LYS A 213 4.77 10.55 -25.59
CA LYS A 213 5.32 9.20 -25.71
C LYS A 213 5.55 8.60 -24.34
N ILE A 214 5.10 7.36 -24.16
CA ILE A 214 5.28 6.58 -22.95
C ILE A 214 5.99 5.29 -23.34
N VAL A 215 7.30 5.23 -23.09
CA VAL A 215 8.16 4.10 -23.41
C VAL A 215 8.28 3.22 -22.18
N GLY A 216 7.80 1.98 -22.25
CA GLY A 216 7.99 0.98 -21.22
C GLY A 216 9.18 0.09 -21.52
N VAL A 217 10.03 -0.11 -20.53
CA VAL A 217 11.23 -0.97 -20.61
C VAL A 217 11.09 -2.12 -19.64
N ASP A 218 11.11 -3.38 -20.12
CA ASP A 218 11.08 -4.57 -19.27
C ASP A 218 11.78 -5.74 -19.97
N LEU A 219 12.39 -6.63 -19.20
CA LEU A 219 13.05 -7.85 -19.71
C LEU A 219 12.03 -8.94 -20.10
N ASN A 220 10.82 -8.87 -19.58
CA ASN A 220 9.75 -9.84 -19.85
C ASN A 220 8.77 -9.30 -20.90
N ASN A 221 8.79 -9.92 -22.09
CA ASN A 221 7.92 -9.55 -23.21
C ASN A 221 6.42 -9.74 -22.91
N ASP A 222 6.03 -10.62 -21.99
CA ASP A 222 4.62 -10.84 -21.61
C ASP A 222 4.01 -9.60 -20.98
N LYS A 223 4.84 -8.71 -20.43
CA LYS A 223 4.37 -7.45 -19.83
C LYS A 223 4.01 -6.37 -20.86
N LYS A 224 4.44 -6.52 -22.12
CA LYS A 224 4.12 -5.59 -23.20
C LYS A 224 2.61 -5.36 -23.31
N GLN A 225 1.82 -6.42 -23.36
CA GLN A 225 0.36 -6.34 -23.46
C GLN A 225 -0.30 -5.60 -22.29
N TRP A 226 0.24 -5.74 -21.10
CA TRP A 226 -0.23 -5.00 -19.92
C TRP A 226 0.12 -3.52 -20.03
N GLY A 227 1.37 -3.21 -20.40
CA GLY A 227 1.80 -1.83 -20.61
C GLY A 227 0.92 -1.10 -21.65
N GLU A 228 0.65 -1.73 -22.80
CA GLU A 228 -0.24 -1.20 -23.85
C GLU A 228 -1.66 -0.97 -23.33
N LYS A 229 -2.23 -1.92 -22.58
CA LYS A 229 -3.55 -1.80 -21.95
C LYS A 229 -3.62 -0.60 -21.00
N PHE A 230 -2.53 -0.30 -20.30
CA PHE A 230 -2.45 0.81 -19.35
C PHE A 230 -2.12 2.15 -20.02
N GLY A 231 -1.70 2.15 -21.29
CA GLY A 231 -1.49 3.37 -22.09
C GLY A 231 -0.06 3.60 -22.55
N MET A 232 0.82 2.60 -22.41
CA MET A 232 2.16 2.62 -23.00
C MET A 232 2.07 2.74 -24.53
N THR A 233 2.92 3.59 -25.12
CA THR A 233 2.96 3.80 -26.56
C THR A 233 4.04 2.97 -27.26
N HIS A 234 5.14 2.69 -26.57
CA HIS A 234 6.29 1.93 -27.08
C HIS A 234 6.82 0.98 -26.02
N PHE A 235 7.23 -0.20 -26.47
CA PHE A 235 7.86 -1.21 -25.60
C PHE A 235 9.29 -1.49 -26.05
N VAL A 236 10.19 -1.61 -25.11
CA VAL A 236 11.59 -1.98 -25.36
C VAL A 236 11.99 -3.10 -24.40
N ASN A 237 12.46 -4.22 -24.97
CA ASN A 237 13.14 -5.26 -24.20
C ASN A 237 14.66 -5.05 -24.34
N PRO A 238 15.37 -4.71 -23.26
CA PRO A 238 16.82 -4.47 -23.32
C PRO A 238 17.63 -5.67 -23.83
N SER A 239 17.17 -6.89 -23.59
CA SER A 239 17.86 -8.12 -24.04
C SER A 239 17.76 -8.36 -25.55
N GLU A 240 16.86 -7.67 -26.25
CA GLU A 240 16.65 -7.77 -27.69
C GLU A 240 17.24 -6.58 -28.46
N VAL A 241 17.97 -5.71 -27.75
CA VAL A 241 18.55 -4.50 -28.31
C VAL A 241 20.05 -4.66 -28.46
N ASP A 242 20.58 -4.52 -29.69
CA ASP A 242 22.02 -4.48 -29.94
C ASP A 242 22.58 -3.09 -29.55
N GLY A 243 23.61 -3.05 -28.70
CA GLY A 243 24.28 -1.84 -28.24
C GLY A 243 23.65 -1.22 -26.98
N ASP A 244 24.05 0.00 -26.65
CA ASP A 244 23.57 0.71 -25.45
C ASP A 244 22.13 1.16 -25.62
N LEU A 245 21.29 0.81 -24.62
CA LEU A 245 19.88 1.19 -24.58
C LEU A 245 19.68 2.71 -24.64
N VAL A 246 20.61 3.48 -24.07
CA VAL A 246 20.57 4.93 -24.00
C VAL A 246 20.88 5.60 -25.34
N ASP A 247 21.66 4.94 -26.21
CA ASP A 247 22.05 5.46 -27.52
C ASP A 247 20.95 5.34 -28.60
N ARG A 248 19.86 4.63 -28.31
CA ARG A 248 18.75 4.47 -29.25
C ARG A 248 17.76 5.64 -29.27
N LYS A 249 18.27 6.85 -29.31
CA LYS A 249 17.44 8.08 -29.48
C LYS A 249 16.65 8.12 -30.81
N SER A 250 16.97 7.25 -31.75
CA SER A 250 16.42 7.26 -33.11
C SER A 250 15.27 6.27 -33.37
N VAL A 251 14.85 5.49 -32.37
CA VAL A 251 13.82 4.45 -32.56
C VAL A 251 12.45 4.83 -31.98
N VAL A 252 12.36 5.97 -31.31
CA VAL A 252 11.12 6.45 -30.66
C VAL A 252 10.72 7.83 -31.17
#